data_62b8e67d67024ce6e635aaac7f1172d0
#
_entry.id   62b8e67d67024ce6e635aaac7f1172d0
#
_cell.length_a   1.000
_cell.length_b   1.000
_cell.length_c   1.000
_cell.angle_alpha   90.00
_cell.angle_beta   90.00
_cell.angle_gamma   90.00
#
_symmetry.space_group_name_H-M   'P 1'
#
loop_
_entity.id
_entity.type
_entity.pdbx_description
1 polymer ?
#
loop_
_entity_poly.entity_id
_entity_poly.type
_entity_poly.pdbx_seq_one_letter_code
_entity_poly.pdbx_strand_id
1 'polypeptide(L)'
;MIKKTLLYLTAFTVLSFLAVSCEPEQASFDESLLPGKWQSGTLFYKYLADGTGGTWDTADNVTEAEAQAFTWTLVKSELTHIHVLETGGSVPKVYTVTELTSTTLKYHDDFGVNWSFTKVVK
;
A
#
# COMPACT_ATOMS: atom_id res chain seq x y z
N MET A 1 35.45 31.05 -33.05
CA MET A 1 35.97 29.93 -32.32
C MET A 1 35.45 29.86 -30.90
N ILE A 2 35.43 30.96 -30.18
CA ILE A 2 34.93 31.00 -28.80
C ILE A 2 33.45 30.65 -28.72
N LYS A 3 32.68 31.00 -29.75
CA LYS A 3 31.24 30.69 -29.78
C LYS A 3 30.93 29.18 -29.79
N LYS A 4 31.75 28.40 -30.41
CA LYS A 4 31.54 26.93 -30.46
C LYS A 4 31.73 26.29 -29.09
N THR A 5 32.71 26.75 -28.36
CA THR A 5 32.97 26.24 -27.01
C THR A 5 31.82 26.52 -26.06
N LEU A 6 31.21 27.70 -26.18
CA LEU A 6 30.08 28.09 -25.36
C LEU A 6 28.85 27.21 -25.64
N LEU A 7 28.64 26.86 -26.90
CA LEU A 7 27.52 26.01 -27.30
C LEU A 7 27.62 24.61 -26.70
N TYR A 8 28.81 24.06 -26.68
CA TYR A 8 29.01 22.70 -26.10
C TYR A 8 28.78 22.70 -24.60
N LEU A 9 29.16 23.73 -23.91
CA LEU A 9 28.95 23.82 -22.48
C LEU A 9 27.47 23.86 -22.13
N THR A 10 26.68 24.60 -22.90
CA THR A 10 25.26 24.71 -22.68
C THR A 10 24.57 23.37 -22.89
N ALA A 11 24.94 22.63 -23.93
CA ALA A 11 24.36 21.33 -24.21
C ALA A 11 24.68 20.32 -23.11
N PHE A 12 25.88 20.35 -22.56
CA PHE A 12 26.29 19.47 -21.51
C PHE A 12 25.49 19.73 -20.21
N THR A 13 25.26 20.98 -19.88
CA THR A 13 24.49 21.34 -18.69
C THR A 13 23.05 20.82 -18.75
N VAL A 14 22.42 20.93 -19.93
CA VAL A 14 21.05 20.42 -20.13
C VAL A 14 21.00 18.91 -19.96
N LEU A 15 21.98 18.19 -20.45
CA LEU A 15 22.03 16.74 -20.32
C LEU A 15 22.15 16.30 -18.87
N SER A 16 22.96 16.97 -18.07
CA SER A 16 23.09 16.66 -16.65
C SER A 16 21.79 16.84 -15.90
N PHE A 17 21.06 17.89 -16.23
CA PHE A 17 19.76 18.14 -15.59
C PHE A 17 18.75 17.04 -15.88
N LEU A 18 18.70 16.55 -17.11
CA LEU A 18 17.80 15.47 -17.47
C LEU A 18 18.12 14.17 -16.73
N ALA A 19 19.39 13.89 -16.48
CA ALA A 19 19.79 12.70 -15.74
C ALA A 19 19.27 12.70 -14.30
N VAL A 20 19.22 13.88 -13.65
CA VAL A 20 18.73 14.00 -12.29
C VAL A 20 17.23 13.75 -12.20
N SER A 21 16.47 14.11 -13.23
CA SER A 21 15.01 13.97 -13.22
C SER A 21 14.52 12.55 -13.47
N CYS A 22 15.42 11.59 -13.69
CA CYS A 22 15.07 10.19 -13.97
C CYS A 22 15.08 9.29 -12.75
N GLU A 23 15.14 9.83 -11.54
CA GLU A 23 15.09 9.03 -10.33
C GLU A 23 13.71 8.42 -10.15
N PRO A 24 13.60 7.11 -9.85
CA PRO A 24 12.32 6.47 -9.63
C PRO A 24 11.70 6.95 -8.32
N GLU A 25 10.42 7.23 -8.36
CA GLU A 25 9.66 7.60 -7.18
C GLU A 25 8.81 6.42 -6.72
N GLN A 26 8.62 6.31 -5.41
CA GLN A 26 7.73 5.31 -4.85
C GLN A 26 6.29 5.63 -5.25
N ALA A 27 5.53 4.61 -5.65
CA ALA A 27 4.12 4.77 -5.96
C ALA A 27 3.35 5.29 -4.74
N SER A 28 2.34 6.11 -4.99
CA SER A 28 1.52 6.69 -3.94
C SER A 28 0.06 6.39 -4.24
N PHE A 29 -0.67 5.89 -3.24
CA PHE A 29 -2.07 5.51 -3.39
C PHE A 29 -2.95 6.40 -2.51
N ASP A 30 -4.18 6.57 -2.95
CA ASP A 30 -5.16 7.39 -2.24
C ASP A 30 -5.69 6.61 -1.04
N GLU A 31 -5.29 7.04 0.16
CA GLU A 31 -5.68 6.40 1.41
C GLU A 31 -7.21 6.36 1.59
N SER A 32 -7.93 7.33 1.04
CA SER A 32 -9.38 7.40 1.17
C SER A 32 -10.11 6.27 0.43
N LEU A 33 -9.43 5.56 -0.45
CA LEU A 33 -10.01 4.41 -1.16
C LEU A 33 -9.97 3.14 -0.31
N LEU A 34 -9.19 3.11 0.75
CA LEU A 34 -8.99 1.90 1.55
C LEU A 34 -10.15 1.58 2.51
N PRO A 35 -10.78 2.56 3.19
CA PRO A 35 -11.88 2.23 4.09
C PRO A 35 -12.98 1.45 3.40
N GLY A 36 -13.44 0.39 4.07
CA GLY A 36 -14.46 -0.51 3.54
C GLY A 36 -14.13 -1.96 3.85
N LYS A 37 -14.93 -2.86 3.31
CA LYS A 37 -14.76 -4.30 3.50
C LYS A 37 -14.18 -4.91 2.23
N TRP A 38 -13.12 -5.69 2.41
CA TRP A 38 -12.39 -6.33 1.31
C TRP A 38 -12.38 -7.85 1.51
N GLN A 39 -12.51 -8.59 0.41
CA GLN A 39 -12.64 -10.03 0.43
C GLN A 39 -11.67 -10.70 -0.54
N SER A 40 -11.01 -11.77 -0.07
CA SER A 40 -10.24 -12.68 -0.92
C SER A 40 -10.62 -14.10 -0.52
N GLY A 41 -11.47 -14.75 -1.33
CA GLY A 41 -12.02 -16.06 -0.96
C GLY A 41 -12.84 -15.98 0.33
N THR A 42 -12.39 -16.67 1.35
CA THR A 42 -13.07 -16.68 2.67
C THR A 42 -12.48 -15.67 3.64
N LEU A 43 -11.38 -15.02 3.27
CA LEU A 43 -10.68 -14.07 4.11
C LEU A 43 -11.21 -12.66 3.90
N PHE A 44 -11.51 -11.96 5.01
CA PHE A 44 -12.04 -10.60 4.99
C PHE A 44 -11.15 -9.67 5.79
N TYR A 45 -11.02 -8.45 5.27
CA TYR A 45 -10.41 -7.32 5.98
C TYR A 45 -11.36 -6.14 5.89
N LYS A 46 -11.62 -5.51 7.03
CA LYS A 46 -12.43 -4.30 7.07
C LYS A 46 -11.56 -3.17 7.60
N TYR A 47 -11.48 -2.09 6.84
CA TYR A 47 -10.71 -0.89 7.21
C TYR A 47 -11.68 0.23 7.52
N LEU A 48 -11.46 0.90 8.65
CA LEU A 48 -12.25 2.07 9.04
C LEU A 48 -11.40 3.32 8.85
N ALA A 49 -12.06 4.43 8.55
CA ALA A 49 -11.36 5.68 8.24
C ALA A 49 -10.58 6.26 9.43
N ASP A 50 -10.87 5.80 10.64
CA ASP A 50 -10.17 6.25 11.85
C ASP A 50 -8.85 5.52 12.11
N GLY A 51 -8.42 4.64 11.20
CA GLY A 51 -7.18 3.89 11.33
C GLY A 51 -7.30 2.56 12.06
N THR A 52 -8.53 2.13 12.35
CA THR A 52 -8.79 0.82 12.94
C THR A 52 -9.37 -0.12 11.91
N GLY A 53 -9.48 -1.39 12.25
CA GLY A 53 -10.07 -2.38 11.37
C GLY A 53 -10.23 -3.72 12.04
N GLY A 54 -10.70 -4.69 11.27
CA GLY A 54 -10.88 -6.06 11.73
C GLY A 54 -10.68 -7.06 10.58
N THR A 55 -10.23 -8.24 10.93
CA THR A 55 -10.04 -9.32 9.96
C THR A 55 -10.63 -10.62 10.50
N TRP A 56 -11.21 -11.42 9.59
CA TRP A 56 -11.77 -12.71 9.94
C TRP A 56 -11.74 -13.61 8.71
N ASP A 57 -11.80 -14.92 8.96
CA ASP A 57 -11.82 -15.93 7.90
C ASP A 57 -13.01 -16.85 8.14
N THR A 58 -13.95 -16.89 7.21
CA THR A 58 -15.15 -17.71 7.33
C THR A 58 -14.86 -19.20 7.20
N ALA A 59 -13.70 -19.57 6.66
CA ALA A 59 -13.29 -20.98 6.62
C ALA A 59 -13.07 -21.55 8.03
N ASP A 60 -12.75 -20.68 9.00
CA ASP A 60 -12.55 -21.06 10.39
C ASP A 60 -13.82 -20.93 11.23
N ASN A 61 -14.97 -20.72 10.59
CA ASN A 61 -16.26 -20.45 11.25
C ASN A 61 -16.24 -19.17 12.08
N VAL A 62 -15.39 -18.23 11.72
CA VAL A 62 -15.29 -16.93 12.38
C VAL A 62 -16.14 -15.92 11.61
N THR A 63 -16.93 -15.14 12.33
CA THR A 63 -17.80 -14.12 11.75
C THR A 63 -17.20 -12.74 11.93
N GLU A 64 -17.79 -11.74 11.27
CA GLU A 64 -17.36 -10.36 11.40
C GLU A 64 -17.44 -9.87 12.86
N ALA A 65 -18.43 -10.33 13.62
CA ALA A 65 -18.57 -9.97 15.03
C ALA A 65 -17.39 -10.46 15.89
N GLU A 66 -16.70 -11.47 15.40
CA GLU A 66 -15.56 -12.08 16.10
C GLU A 66 -14.22 -11.66 15.48
N ALA A 67 -14.23 -10.62 14.64
CA ALA A 67 -13.05 -10.18 13.92
C ALA A 67 -11.91 -9.81 14.85
N GLN A 68 -10.71 -10.18 14.46
CA GLN A 68 -9.50 -9.77 15.16
C GLN A 68 -9.20 -8.31 14.84
N ALA A 69 -9.07 -7.49 15.87
CA ALA A 69 -8.83 -6.06 15.70
C ALA A 69 -7.39 -5.79 15.27
N PHE A 70 -7.22 -4.78 14.43
CA PHE A 70 -5.90 -4.27 14.07
C PHE A 70 -6.01 -2.76 13.83
N THR A 71 -4.86 -2.10 13.81
CA THR A 71 -4.77 -0.71 13.33
C THR A 71 -3.97 -0.71 12.04
N TRP A 72 -4.15 0.34 11.23
CA TRP A 72 -3.48 0.41 9.94
C TRP A 72 -3.04 1.82 9.61
N THR A 73 -2.00 1.91 8.79
CA THR A 73 -1.56 3.14 8.15
C THR A 73 -1.20 2.85 6.71
N LEU A 74 -1.42 3.82 5.84
CA LEU A 74 -0.98 3.75 4.45
C LEU A 74 -0.19 5.01 4.15
N VAL A 75 1.12 4.85 3.94
CA VAL A 75 2.02 5.95 3.60
C VAL A 75 2.62 5.63 2.25
N LYS A 76 2.24 6.40 1.22
CA LYS A 76 2.59 6.12 -0.17
C LYS A 76 2.10 4.73 -0.57
N SER A 77 2.99 3.76 -0.78
CA SER A 77 2.62 2.38 -1.09
C SER A 77 2.77 1.43 0.10
N GLU A 78 3.23 1.93 1.25
CA GLU A 78 3.48 1.08 2.41
C GLU A 78 2.23 1.00 3.29
N LEU A 79 1.64 -0.18 3.34
CA LEU A 79 0.49 -0.48 4.17
C LEU A 79 0.96 -1.28 5.38
N THR A 80 0.76 -0.74 6.57
CA THR A 80 1.14 -1.41 7.80
C THR A 80 -0.10 -1.81 8.59
N HIS A 81 -0.17 -3.09 8.97
CA HIS A 81 -1.19 -3.61 9.89
C HIS A 81 -0.51 -3.90 11.22
N ILE A 82 -1.09 -3.43 12.31
CA ILE A 82 -0.62 -3.75 13.65
C ILE A 82 -1.70 -4.51 14.37
N HIS A 83 -1.47 -5.80 14.56
CA HIS A 83 -2.39 -6.71 15.25
C HIS A 83 -2.07 -6.73 16.74
N VAL A 84 -3.09 -6.58 17.58
CA VAL A 84 -2.93 -6.63 19.02
C VAL A 84 -3.22 -8.04 19.48
N LEU A 85 -2.26 -8.65 20.17
CA LEU A 85 -2.41 -9.99 20.71
C LEU A 85 -3.13 -9.95 22.05
N GLU A 86 -3.84 -11.04 22.38
CA GLU A 86 -4.53 -11.16 23.67
C GLU A 86 -3.57 -11.05 24.85
N THR A 87 -2.33 -11.43 24.64
CA THR A 87 -1.27 -11.35 25.65
C THR A 87 -0.76 -9.92 25.88
N GLY A 88 -1.25 -8.95 25.11
CA GLY A 88 -0.86 -7.56 25.24
C GLY A 88 0.27 -7.11 24.32
N GLY A 89 0.87 -8.02 23.56
CA GLY A 89 1.86 -7.68 22.55
C GLY A 89 1.22 -7.18 21.26
N SER A 90 2.01 -6.59 20.39
CA SER A 90 1.56 -6.18 19.06
C SER A 90 2.52 -6.71 18.00
N VAL A 91 1.97 -7.07 16.83
CA VAL A 91 2.75 -7.59 15.71
C VAL A 91 2.50 -6.71 14.50
N PRO A 92 3.51 -5.96 14.06
CA PRO A 92 3.38 -5.19 12.81
C PRO A 92 3.60 -6.09 11.61
N LYS A 93 2.77 -5.89 10.58
CA LYS A 93 2.92 -6.53 9.29
C LYS A 93 2.94 -5.44 8.23
N VAL A 94 4.00 -5.42 7.44
CA VAL A 94 4.23 -4.38 6.44
C VAL A 94 4.05 -4.96 5.04
N TYR A 95 3.25 -4.30 4.24
CA TYR A 95 2.95 -4.71 2.87
C TYR A 95 3.24 -3.56 1.90
N THR A 96 3.54 -3.91 0.67
CA THR A 96 3.66 -2.95 -0.41
C THR A 96 2.44 -3.05 -1.31
N VAL A 97 1.65 -1.99 -1.35
CA VAL A 97 0.45 -1.93 -2.20
C VAL A 97 0.89 -1.76 -3.65
N THR A 98 0.32 -2.55 -4.53
CA THR A 98 0.59 -2.47 -5.96
C THR A 98 -0.62 -1.99 -6.75
N GLU A 99 -1.82 -2.10 -6.18
CA GLU A 99 -3.03 -1.60 -6.80
C GLU A 99 -4.05 -1.24 -5.72
N LEU A 100 -4.65 -0.06 -5.83
CA LEU A 100 -5.74 0.35 -4.95
C LEU A 100 -6.69 1.22 -5.75
N THR A 101 -7.89 0.67 -5.99
CA THR A 101 -8.98 1.35 -6.69
C THR A 101 -10.22 1.29 -5.82
N SER A 102 -11.33 1.77 -6.32
CA SER A 102 -12.60 1.67 -5.59
C SER A 102 -13.09 0.22 -5.44
N THR A 103 -12.54 -0.72 -6.20
CA THR A 103 -13.01 -2.12 -6.23
C THR A 103 -11.91 -3.14 -5.99
N THR A 104 -10.64 -2.79 -6.14
CA THR A 104 -9.53 -3.74 -6.11
C THR A 104 -8.42 -3.25 -5.19
N LEU A 105 -7.91 -4.17 -4.37
CA LEU A 105 -6.74 -3.94 -3.51
C LEU A 105 -5.78 -5.09 -3.70
N LYS A 106 -4.54 -4.78 -4.10
CA LYS A 106 -3.48 -5.77 -4.24
C LYS A 106 -2.23 -5.30 -3.51
N TYR A 107 -1.59 -6.22 -2.81
CA TYR A 107 -0.33 -5.94 -2.13
C TYR A 107 0.49 -7.21 -1.98
N HIS A 108 1.76 -7.04 -1.64
CA HIS A 108 2.65 -8.16 -1.35
C HIS A 108 3.45 -7.85 -0.08
N ASP A 109 3.95 -8.91 0.56
CA ASP A 109 4.86 -8.77 1.70
C ASP A 109 6.32 -8.82 1.25
N ASP A 110 7.24 -8.76 2.21
CA ASP A 110 8.68 -8.80 1.93
C ASP A 110 9.17 -10.19 1.49
N PHE A 111 8.32 -11.19 1.62
CA PHE A 111 8.65 -12.57 1.24
C PHE A 111 8.13 -12.94 -0.15
N GLY A 112 7.54 -11.98 -0.86
CA GLY A 112 7.04 -12.20 -2.21
C GLY A 112 5.66 -12.83 -2.29
N VAL A 113 4.94 -12.93 -1.17
CA VAL A 113 3.57 -13.43 -1.16
C VAL A 113 2.63 -12.30 -1.59
N ASN A 114 1.78 -12.60 -2.56
CA ASN A 114 0.83 -11.63 -3.12
C ASN A 114 -0.58 -11.89 -2.64
N TRP A 115 -1.30 -10.82 -2.31
CA TRP A 115 -2.72 -10.86 -1.98
C TRP A 115 -3.50 -9.97 -2.95
N SER A 116 -4.71 -10.42 -3.27
CA SER A 116 -5.63 -9.68 -4.13
C SER A 116 -7.02 -9.75 -3.50
N PHE A 117 -7.59 -8.57 -3.29
CA PHE A 117 -8.90 -8.43 -2.64
C PHE A 117 -9.85 -7.65 -3.52
N THR A 118 -11.13 -7.98 -3.40
CA THR A 118 -12.22 -7.27 -4.07
C THR A 118 -13.06 -6.57 -3.01
N LYS A 119 -13.49 -5.35 -3.30
CA LYS A 119 -14.36 -4.60 -2.39
C LYS A 119 -15.73 -5.25 -2.31
N VAL A 120 -16.20 -5.46 -1.10
CA VAL A 120 -17.54 -5.98 -0.87
C VAL A 120 -18.52 -4.82 -1.01
N VAL A 121 -19.44 -4.98 -1.96
CA VAL A 121 -20.48 -3.99 -2.22
C VAL A 121 -21.77 -4.49 -1.60
N LYS A 122 -22.41 -3.60 -0.83
CA LYS A 122 -23.60 -4.03 -0.14
C LYS A 122 -24.63 -2.94 -0.02
#